data_fc92e9cf067a7fbf82505a59449fa81b
#
_entry.id   fc92e9cf067a7fbf82505a59449fa81b
#
_cell.length_a   1.000
_cell.length_b   1.000
_cell.length_c   1.000
_cell.angle_alpha   90.00
_cell.angle_beta   90.00
_cell.angle_gamma   90.00
#
_symmetry.space_group_name_H-M   'P 1'
#
loop_
_entity.id
_entity.type
_entity.pdbx_description
1 polymer ?
#
loop_
_entity_poly.entity_id
_entity_poly.type
_entity_poly.pdbx_seq_one_letter_code
_entity_poly.pdbx_strand_id
1 'polypeptide(L)'
;MEFFGFTLFGSLTGGALLAVAAGIFIVGLILTIKGGDWFVESASWFAEATGIPKFVVGATIVSFATTLPELLVSVRAAMNGSAQLAIGNAIGSVTANTTLIMGVSLVAMAGVIKRKDFSIKGGLFLAAVVGLTLLSLSGALPVWSAFILWTIFIVFMVSNVIEGKKGAESDSIDAHEKKEIPSKILFFVLGTAFIIFGAEFLVSSGKTIATEIGISETIIGFTVIALGTSLPELVTTLTAIRKKENSLSVGNIIGANIIDTTLILPLCSVINGQALPVEKINLVFDFPVCIAACAVAVVPTIIQGRFKKWQGFALLAIYVLYMLLLVLNEVGVLALA
;
A
#
# COMPACT_ATOMS: atom_id res chain seq x y z
N MET A 1 -15.51 -6.37 19.44
CA MET A 1 -14.95 -5.45 18.45
C MET A 1 -13.52 -5.13 18.87
N GLU A 2 -12.54 -5.30 18.02
CA GLU A 2 -11.12 -5.09 18.33
C GLU A 2 -10.59 -3.90 17.53
N PHE A 3 -9.81 -3.01 18.20
CA PHE A 3 -9.14 -1.87 17.60
C PHE A 3 -7.67 -1.88 18.01
N PHE A 4 -6.74 -1.90 17.08
CA PHE A 4 -5.30 -1.98 17.35
C PHE A 4 -4.91 -3.10 18.36
N GLY A 5 -5.68 -4.20 18.37
CA GLY A 5 -5.50 -5.31 19.32
C GLY A 5 -6.14 -5.12 20.70
N PHE A 6 -6.94 -4.06 20.89
CA PHE A 6 -7.72 -3.85 22.12
C PHE A 6 -9.20 -4.19 21.89
N THR A 7 -9.77 -5.02 22.74
CA THR A 7 -11.20 -5.35 22.68
C THR A 7 -12.02 -4.24 23.34
N LEU A 8 -12.81 -3.54 22.51
CA LEU A 8 -13.78 -2.57 22.96
C LEU A 8 -15.20 -3.14 22.75
N PHE A 9 -16.12 -2.77 23.65
CA PHE A 9 -17.53 -3.22 23.57
C PHE A 9 -17.73 -4.75 23.65
N GLY A 10 -16.84 -5.49 24.33
CA GLY A 10 -16.91 -6.96 24.46
C GLY A 10 -18.17 -7.49 25.15
N SER A 11 -18.91 -6.64 25.87
CA SER A 11 -20.18 -6.98 26.52
C SER A 11 -21.41 -6.82 25.62
N LEU A 12 -21.28 -6.20 24.46
CA LEU A 12 -22.40 -5.98 23.54
C LEU A 12 -22.57 -7.18 22.59
N THR A 13 -23.81 -7.55 22.33
CA THR A 13 -24.19 -8.65 21.42
C THR A 13 -25.39 -8.27 20.56
N GLY A 14 -25.57 -8.96 19.44
CA GLY A 14 -26.73 -8.82 18.56
C GLY A 14 -26.95 -7.40 18.05
N GLY A 15 -28.22 -6.93 18.06
CA GLY A 15 -28.59 -5.64 17.49
C GLY A 15 -27.88 -4.42 18.11
N ALA A 16 -27.54 -4.46 19.40
CA ALA A 16 -26.78 -3.39 20.04
C ALA A 16 -25.33 -3.31 19.51
N LEU A 17 -24.67 -4.45 19.33
CA LEU A 17 -23.34 -4.53 18.74
C LEU A 17 -23.36 -4.06 17.28
N LEU A 18 -24.35 -4.47 16.49
CA LEU A 18 -24.53 -4.03 15.11
C LEU A 18 -24.72 -2.51 14.99
N ALA A 19 -25.53 -1.92 15.87
CA ALA A 19 -25.75 -0.47 15.87
C ALA A 19 -24.47 0.31 16.18
N VAL A 20 -23.69 -0.15 17.18
CA VAL A 20 -22.39 0.45 17.52
C VAL A 20 -21.40 0.27 16.37
N ALA A 21 -21.33 -0.93 15.79
CA ALA A 21 -20.46 -1.21 14.66
C ALA A 21 -20.79 -0.32 13.46
N ALA A 22 -22.07 -0.18 13.12
CA ALA A 22 -22.52 0.73 12.05
C ALA A 22 -22.14 2.19 12.32
N GLY A 23 -22.31 2.65 13.56
CA GLY A 23 -21.89 4.00 13.98
C GLY A 23 -20.39 4.22 13.81
N ILE A 24 -19.55 3.26 14.26
CA ILE A 24 -18.10 3.32 14.13
C ILE A 24 -17.68 3.24 12.66
N PHE A 25 -18.35 2.43 11.85
CA PHE A 25 -18.11 2.36 10.40
C PHE A 25 -18.33 3.73 9.73
N ILE A 26 -19.42 4.42 10.06
CA ILE A 26 -19.69 5.77 9.55
C ILE A 26 -18.63 6.77 10.00
N VAL A 27 -18.24 6.73 11.28
CA VAL A 27 -17.15 7.57 11.80
C VAL A 27 -15.84 7.27 11.06
N GLY A 28 -15.49 5.99 10.86
CA GLY A 28 -14.34 5.56 10.07
C GLY A 28 -14.37 6.12 8.65
N LEU A 29 -15.52 6.07 7.99
CA LEU A 29 -15.70 6.62 6.65
C LEU A 29 -15.49 8.15 6.61
N ILE A 30 -16.03 8.88 7.58
CA ILE A 30 -15.83 10.33 7.68
C ILE A 30 -14.36 10.68 7.93
N LEU A 31 -13.69 9.95 8.84
CA LEU A 31 -12.28 10.15 9.14
C LEU A 31 -11.40 9.89 7.91
N THR A 32 -11.60 8.79 7.21
CA THR A 32 -10.79 8.47 6.01
C THR A 32 -10.98 9.49 4.90
N ILE A 33 -12.22 9.93 4.63
CA ILE A 33 -12.51 10.93 3.61
C ILE A 33 -11.86 12.27 3.97
N LYS A 34 -12.07 12.78 5.19
CA LYS A 34 -11.51 14.05 5.64
C LYS A 34 -10.00 13.99 5.78
N GLY A 35 -9.49 12.90 6.33
CA GLY A 35 -8.05 12.63 6.43
C GLY A 35 -7.39 12.62 5.05
N GLY A 36 -7.99 11.92 4.08
CA GLY A 36 -7.52 11.90 2.70
C GLY A 36 -7.47 13.28 2.06
N ASP A 37 -8.49 14.12 2.30
CA ASP A 37 -8.52 15.50 1.80
C ASP A 37 -7.36 16.33 2.31
N TRP A 38 -7.17 16.34 3.63
CA TRP A 38 -6.10 17.10 4.28
C TRP A 38 -4.72 16.59 3.90
N PHE A 39 -4.57 15.28 3.85
CA PHE A 39 -3.32 14.61 3.52
C PHE A 39 -2.85 14.92 2.09
N VAL A 40 -3.70 14.64 1.10
CA VAL A 40 -3.37 14.85 -0.32
C VAL A 40 -3.19 16.33 -0.64
N GLU A 41 -4.01 17.21 -0.06
CA GLU A 41 -3.86 18.66 -0.24
C GLU A 41 -2.53 19.17 0.30
N SER A 42 -2.18 18.76 1.52
CA SER A 42 -0.91 19.15 2.14
C SER A 42 0.29 18.59 1.37
N ALA A 43 0.25 17.33 0.94
CA ALA A 43 1.30 16.72 0.14
C ALA A 43 1.48 17.41 -1.22
N SER A 44 0.37 17.75 -1.89
CA SER A 44 0.39 18.49 -3.15
C SER A 44 0.95 19.90 -2.98
N TRP A 45 0.53 20.59 -1.91
CA TRP A 45 1.05 21.91 -1.55
C TRP A 45 2.56 21.86 -1.28
N PHE A 46 3.05 20.86 -0.52
CA PHE A 46 4.50 20.70 -0.30
C PHE A 46 5.27 20.51 -1.60
N ALA A 47 4.73 19.72 -2.52
CA ALA A 47 5.35 19.54 -3.82
C ALA A 47 5.43 20.86 -4.61
N GLU A 48 4.34 21.64 -4.62
CA GLU A 48 4.27 22.94 -5.32
C GLU A 48 5.17 23.98 -4.67
N ALA A 49 5.08 24.14 -3.34
CA ALA A 49 5.87 25.13 -2.61
C ALA A 49 7.39 24.87 -2.62
N THR A 50 7.80 23.61 -2.73
CA THR A 50 9.22 23.23 -2.77
C THR A 50 9.78 23.02 -4.16
N GLY A 51 8.93 23.03 -5.20
CA GLY A 51 9.32 22.67 -6.57
C GLY A 51 9.65 21.17 -6.74
N ILE A 52 9.51 20.35 -5.69
CA ILE A 52 9.75 18.90 -5.75
C ILE A 52 8.65 18.24 -6.59
N PRO A 53 9.00 17.39 -7.59
CA PRO A 53 7.97 16.73 -8.39
C PRO A 53 6.96 15.95 -7.54
N LYS A 54 5.66 16.10 -7.80
CA LYS A 54 4.57 15.40 -7.06
C LYS A 54 4.76 13.89 -6.99
N PHE A 55 5.33 13.29 -8.04
CA PHE A 55 5.69 11.87 -8.04
C PHE A 55 6.70 11.54 -6.93
N VAL A 56 7.72 12.37 -6.74
CA VAL A 56 8.76 12.18 -5.70
C VAL A 56 8.15 12.29 -4.31
N VAL A 57 7.31 13.31 -4.08
CA VAL A 57 6.59 13.49 -2.80
C VAL A 57 5.69 12.27 -2.53
N GLY A 58 4.97 11.80 -3.55
CA GLY A 58 4.17 10.58 -3.48
C GLY A 58 5.01 9.35 -3.12
N ALA A 59 6.11 9.15 -3.86
CA ALA A 59 6.98 7.97 -3.73
C ALA A 59 7.88 7.97 -2.47
N THR A 60 7.84 9.01 -1.67
CA THR A 60 8.63 9.13 -0.43
C THR A 60 7.73 9.43 0.76
N ILE A 61 7.45 10.70 1.02
CA ILE A 61 6.77 11.15 2.25
C ILE A 61 5.38 10.53 2.36
N VAL A 62 4.61 10.53 1.26
CA VAL A 62 3.23 10.02 1.24
C VAL A 62 3.23 8.51 1.42
N SER A 63 4.06 7.77 0.66
CA SER A 63 4.14 6.32 0.76
C SER A 63 4.61 5.86 2.15
N PHE A 64 5.61 6.50 2.76
CA PHE A 64 6.00 6.19 4.13
C PHE A 64 4.84 6.35 5.13
N ALA A 65 4.08 7.43 5.00
CA ALA A 65 2.97 7.71 5.91
C ALA A 65 1.82 6.70 5.76
N THR A 66 1.50 6.29 4.52
CA THR A 66 0.41 5.33 4.27
C THR A 66 0.81 3.89 4.56
N THR A 67 2.09 3.53 4.40
CA THR A 67 2.62 2.17 4.65
C THR A 67 3.01 1.92 6.12
N LEU A 68 2.78 2.90 7.02
CA LEU A 68 3.01 2.71 8.46
C LEU A 68 2.20 1.54 9.06
N PRO A 69 0.92 1.33 8.74
CA PRO A 69 0.17 0.18 9.23
C PRO A 69 0.79 -1.15 8.82
N GLU A 70 1.18 -1.30 7.55
CA GLU A 70 1.86 -2.50 7.03
C GLU A 70 3.15 -2.77 7.78
N LEU A 71 3.96 -1.74 7.99
CA LEU A 71 5.20 -1.83 8.75
C LEU A 71 4.95 -2.32 10.18
N LEU A 72 4.00 -1.72 10.89
CA LEU A 72 3.67 -2.07 12.26
C LEU A 72 3.12 -3.50 12.38
N VAL A 73 2.21 -3.89 11.49
CA VAL A 73 1.63 -5.24 11.46
C VAL A 73 2.71 -6.28 11.18
N SER A 74 3.52 -6.08 10.14
CA SER A 74 4.56 -7.03 9.72
C SER A 74 5.68 -7.16 10.76
N VAL A 75 6.15 -6.05 11.33
CA VAL A 75 7.18 -6.07 12.39
C VAL A 75 6.65 -6.76 13.64
N ARG A 76 5.41 -6.45 14.07
CA ARG A 76 4.80 -7.12 15.23
C ARG A 76 4.62 -8.62 14.98
N ALA A 77 4.21 -9.01 13.78
CA ALA A 77 4.10 -10.41 13.39
C ALA A 77 5.46 -11.12 13.45
N ALA A 78 6.51 -10.52 12.93
CA ALA A 78 7.88 -11.06 12.99
C ALA A 78 8.37 -11.21 14.44
N MET A 79 8.17 -10.19 15.31
CA MET A 79 8.53 -10.24 16.73
C MET A 79 7.78 -11.35 17.50
N ASN A 80 6.56 -11.68 17.09
CA ASN A 80 5.74 -12.74 17.69
C ASN A 80 5.97 -14.12 17.06
N GLY A 81 6.95 -14.26 16.16
CA GLY A 81 7.26 -15.51 15.47
C GLY A 81 6.27 -15.91 14.37
N SER A 82 5.36 -15.01 13.97
CA SER A 82 4.36 -15.23 12.91
C SER A 82 4.88 -14.75 11.56
N ALA A 83 5.95 -15.37 11.07
CA ALA A 83 6.62 -14.95 9.83
C ALA A 83 5.71 -15.00 8.60
N GLN A 84 4.82 -15.99 8.51
CA GLN A 84 3.83 -16.13 7.43
C GLN A 84 2.91 -14.90 7.35
N LEU A 85 2.48 -14.40 8.52
CA LEU A 85 1.65 -13.19 8.57
C LEU A 85 2.40 -11.96 8.04
N ALA A 86 3.70 -11.83 8.36
CA ALA A 86 4.51 -10.72 7.86
C ALA A 86 4.66 -10.77 6.33
N ILE A 87 4.93 -11.96 5.78
CA ILE A 87 5.06 -12.16 4.33
C ILE A 87 3.71 -11.96 3.64
N GLY A 88 2.65 -12.58 4.14
CA GLY A 88 1.30 -12.46 3.58
C GLY A 88 0.81 -11.02 3.57
N ASN A 89 1.04 -10.26 4.66
CA ASN A 89 0.70 -8.85 4.72
C ASN A 89 1.45 -8.03 3.66
N ALA A 90 2.77 -8.13 3.58
CA ALA A 90 3.56 -7.32 2.64
C ALA A 90 3.27 -7.69 1.17
N ILE A 91 3.23 -8.99 0.81
CA ILE A 91 2.96 -9.41 -0.57
C ILE A 91 1.50 -9.18 -0.96
N GLY A 92 0.57 -9.39 -0.02
CA GLY A 92 -0.83 -9.06 -0.20
C GLY A 92 -1.05 -7.57 -0.48
N SER A 93 -0.39 -6.69 0.28
CA SER A 93 -0.42 -5.24 0.05
C SER A 93 0.17 -4.87 -1.31
N VAL A 94 1.35 -5.39 -1.69
CA VAL A 94 1.95 -5.14 -3.02
C VAL A 94 1.01 -5.60 -4.15
N THR A 95 0.38 -6.76 -3.99
CA THR A 95 -0.57 -7.28 -4.97
C THR A 95 -1.81 -6.38 -5.06
N ALA A 96 -2.44 -6.04 -3.93
CA ALA A 96 -3.60 -5.16 -3.88
C ALA A 96 -3.28 -3.75 -4.42
N ASN A 97 -2.16 -3.16 -3.99
CA ASN A 97 -1.69 -1.86 -4.44
C ASN A 97 -1.48 -1.82 -5.96
N THR A 98 -0.84 -2.86 -6.52
CA THR A 98 -0.54 -2.91 -7.95
C THR A 98 -1.78 -3.26 -8.77
N THR A 99 -2.58 -4.23 -8.35
CA THR A 99 -3.71 -4.72 -9.16
C THR A 99 -4.98 -3.89 -8.96
N LEU A 100 -5.43 -3.71 -7.72
CA LEU A 100 -6.66 -2.99 -7.43
C LEU A 100 -6.43 -1.46 -7.47
N ILE A 101 -5.51 -0.96 -6.64
CA ILE A 101 -5.39 0.49 -6.42
C ILE A 101 -4.80 1.19 -7.64
N MET A 102 -3.69 0.68 -8.19
CA MET A 102 -3.13 1.21 -9.44
C MET A 102 -4.09 0.96 -10.61
N GLY A 103 -4.77 -0.19 -10.63
CA GLY A 103 -5.80 -0.51 -11.64
C GLY A 103 -6.88 0.57 -11.70
N VAL A 104 -7.50 0.91 -10.56
CA VAL A 104 -8.49 2.00 -10.44
C VAL A 104 -7.90 3.34 -10.87
N SER A 105 -6.69 3.65 -10.42
CA SER A 105 -5.99 4.89 -10.77
C SER A 105 -5.80 5.01 -12.29
N LEU A 106 -5.34 3.97 -12.96
CA LEU A 106 -5.07 3.99 -14.40
C LEU A 106 -6.36 4.02 -15.25
N VAL A 107 -7.44 3.40 -14.81
CA VAL A 107 -8.75 3.50 -15.48
C VAL A 107 -9.28 4.94 -15.40
N ALA A 108 -9.20 5.54 -14.23
CA ALA A 108 -9.70 6.91 -13.98
C ALA A 108 -8.82 7.97 -14.65
N MET A 109 -7.50 7.81 -14.56
CA MET A 109 -6.52 8.85 -14.89
C MET A 109 -5.35 8.31 -15.74
N ALA A 110 -5.65 7.57 -16.81
CA ALA A 110 -4.63 7.22 -17.80
C ALA A 110 -4.01 8.52 -18.36
N GLY A 111 -2.71 8.67 -18.24
CA GLY A 111 -2.07 9.93 -18.60
C GLY A 111 -0.58 9.80 -18.89
N VAL A 112 -0.01 10.93 -19.31
CA VAL A 112 1.41 11.04 -19.63
C VAL A 112 2.20 11.15 -18.33
N ILE A 113 3.07 10.17 -18.08
CA ILE A 113 4.11 10.30 -17.07
C ILE A 113 5.41 10.56 -17.83
N LYS A 114 6.26 11.42 -17.30
CA LYS A 114 7.58 11.63 -17.88
C LYS A 114 8.33 10.29 -17.87
N ARG A 115 8.56 9.73 -19.07
CA ARG A 115 9.17 8.39 -19.25
C ARG A 115 10.45 8.21 -18.44
N LYS A 116 11.29 9.24 -18.39
CA LYS A 116 12.57 9.21 -17.71
C LYS A 116 12.40 9.00 -16.19
N ASP A 117 11.45 9.69 -15.59
CA ASP A 117 11.23 9.69 -14.14
C ASP A 117 10.63 8.36 -13.69
N PHE A 118 9.73 7.81 -14.49
CA PHE A 118 9.10 6.53 -14.21
C PHE A 118 10.00 5.33 -14.48
N SER A 119 10.86 5.37 -15.53
CA SER A 119 11.61 4.19 -15.96
C SER A 119 12.57 3.65 -14.90
N ILE A 120 13.24 4.55 -14.16
CA ILE A 120 14.14 4.14 -13.06
C ILE A 120 13.33 3.53 -11.91
N LYS A 121 12.28 4.20 -11.49
CA LYS A 121 11.49 3.81 -10.31
C LYS A 121 10.63 2.58 -10.57
N GLY A 122 10.00 2.49 -11.73
CA GLY A 122 9.29 1.29 -12.16
C GLY A 122 10.24 0.10 -12.38
N GLY A 123 11.42 0.36 -12.93
CA GLY A 123 12.46 -0.67 -13.07
C GLY A 123 12.96 -1.17 -11.71
N LEU A 124 13.18 -0.28 -10.73
CA LEU A 124 13.55 -0.66 -9.35
C LEU A 124 12.42 -1.43 -8.66
N PHE A 125 11.16 -1.03 -8.88
CA PHE A 125 10.01 -1.77 -8.35
C PHE A 125 9.94 -3.19 -8.92
N LEU A 126 10.06 -3.35 -10.23
CA LEU A 126 10.09 -4.69 -10.83
C LEU A 126 11.29 -5.51 -10.33
N ALA A 127 12.47 -4.89 -10.21
CA ALA A 127 13.67 -5.54 -9.67
C ALA A 127 13.48 -5.95 -8.20
N ALA A 128 12.77 -5.16 -7.40
CA ALA A 128 12.46 -5.47 -6.00
C ALA A 128 11.59 -6.72 -5.89
N VAL A 129 10.48 -6.79 -6.67
CA VAL A 129 9.57 -7.94 -6.64
C VAL A 129 10.24 -9.20 -7.18
N VAL A 130 10.93 -9.11 -8.32
CA VAL A 130 11.68 -10.24 -8.89
C VAL A 130 12.80 -10.68 -7.96
N GLY A 131 13.56 -9.73 -7.42
CA GLY A 131 14.65 -10.00 -6.48
C GLY A 131 14.16 -10.70 -5.21
N LEU A 132 13.07 -10.19 -4.61
CA LEU A 132 12.44 -10.82 -3.45
C LEU A 132 12.01 -12.26 -3.77
N THR A 133 11.37 -12.47 -4.91
CA THR A 133 10.94 -13.81 -5.35
C THR A 133 12.15 -14.76 -5.50
N LEU A 134 13.20 -14.34 -6.20
CA LEU A 134 14.40 -15.17 -6.41
C LEU A 134 15.10 -15.51 -5.09
N LEU A 135 15.18 -14.55 -4.16
CA LEU A 135 15.78 -14.75 -2.83
C LEU A 135 14.94 -15.69 -1.95
N SER A 136 13.65 -15.84 -2.25
CA SER A 136 12.71 -16.67 -1.50
C SER A 136 12.53 -18.09 -2.08
N LEU A 137 13.12 -18.43 -3.23
CA LEU A 137 12.92 -19.72 -3.93
C LEU A 137 13.30 -20.94 -3.10
N SER A 138 14.18 -20.79 -2.11
CA SER A 138 14.55 -21.89 -1.19
C SER A 138 13.46 -22.24 -0.17
N GLY A 139 12.29 -21.59 -0.21
CA GLY A 139 11.22 -21.73 0.78
C GLY A 139 11.41 -20.87 2.02
N ALA A 140 12.38 -19.96 2.01
CA ALA A 140 12.60 -18.99 3.07
C ALA A 140 13.34 -17.76 2.54
N LEU A 141 13.03 -16.58 3.11
CA LEU A 141 13.79 -15.36 2.86
C LEU A 141 14.94 -15.26 3.87
N PRO A 142 16.21 -15.48 3.46
CA PRO A 142 17.34 -15.50 4.37
C PRO A 142 17.68 -14.10 4.89
N VAL A 143 18.22 -14.01 6.13
CA VAL A 143 18.58 -12.72 6.76
C VAL A 143 19.55 -11.91 5.90
N TRP A 144 20.53 -12.55 5.24
CA TRP A 144 21.50 -11.87 4.37
C TRP A 144 20.83 -11.19 3.16
N SER A 145 19.64 -11.63 2.75
CA SER A 145 18.89 -11.00 1.65
C SER A 145 18.53 -9.54 1.93
N ALA A 146 18.50 -9.17 3.23
CA ALA A 146 18.28 -7.79 3.64
C ALA A 146 19.30 -6.83 3.02
N PHE A 147 20.55 -7.25 2.87
CA PHE A 147 21.58 -6.42 2.25
C PHE A 147 21.24 -6.07 0.80
N ILE A 148 20.75 -7.02 0.02
CA ILE A 148 20.40 -6.81 -1.39
C ILE A 148 19.14 -5.93 -1.49
N LEU A 149 18.09 -6.26 -0.73
CA LEU A 149 16.81 -5.55 -0.78
C LEU A 149 16.94 -4.12 -0.27
N TRP A 150 17.67 -3.90 0.83
CA TRP A 150 17.97 -2.55 1.33
C TRP A 150 18.84 -1.75 0.36
N THR A 151 19.72 -2.40 -0.42
CA THR A 151 20.46 -1.70 -1.48
C THR A 151 19.49 -1.15 -2.54
N ILE A 152 18.50 -1.94 -2.98
CA ILE A 152 17.45 -1.45 -3.90
C ILE A 152 16.68 -0.29 -3.28
N PHE A 153 16.31 -0.39 -2.01
CA PHE A 153 15.64 0.68 -1.27
C PHE A 153 16.46 1.97 -1.22
N ILE A 154 17.74 1.87 -0.88
CA ILE A 154 18.66 3.03 -0.82
C ILE A 154 18.81 3.66 -2.19
N VAL A 155 18.99 2.87 -3.25
CA VAL A 155 19.07 3.38 -4.64
C VAL A 155 17.78 4.09 -5.02
N PHE A 156 16.61 3.54 -4.64
CA PHE A 156 15.32 4.20 -4.85
C PHE A 156 15.23 5.53 -4.10
N MET A 157 15.59 5.57 -2.82
CA MET A 157 15.55 6.80 -2.02
C MET A 157 16.53 7.86 -2.55
N VAL A 158 17.77 7.45 -2.88
CA VAL A 158 18.77 8.35 -3.47
C VAL A 158 18.28 8.93 -4.81
N SER A 159 17.67 8.10 -5.67
CA SER A 159 17.12 8.57 -6.95
C SER A 159 16.02 9.62 -6.76
N ASN A 160 15.15 9.43 -5.76
CA ASN A 160 14.12 10.40 -5.41
C ASN A 160 14.71 11.70 -4.86
N VAL A 161 15.73 11.63 -3.98
CA VAL A 161 16.41 12.82 -3.43
C VAL A 161 17.10 13.63 -4.53
N ILE A 162 17.80 12.95 -5.46
CA ILE A 162 18.48 13.61 -6.60
C ILE A 162 17.45 14.34 -7.48
N GLU A 163 16.34 13.69 -7.78
CA GLU A 163 15.27 14.28 -8.60
C GLU A 163 14.58 15.43 -7.86
N GLY A 164 14.32 15.26 -6.56
CA GLY A 164 13.75 16.31 -5.72
C GLY A 164 14.61 17.57 -5.67
N LYS A 165 15.92 17.42 -5.51
CA LYS A 165 16.86 18.57 -5.53
C LYS A 165 16.85 19.32 -6.86
N LYS A 166 16.82 18.59 -7.98
CA LYS A 166 16.75 19.23 -9.33
C LYS A 166 15.44 20.01 -9.53
N GLY A 167 14.35 19.57 -8.94
CA GLY A 167 13.08 20.29 -8.97
C GLY A 167 13.13 21.54 -8.08
N ALA A 168 13.66 21.40 -6.87
CA ALA A 168 13.72 22.47 -5.88
C ALA A 168 14.69 23.61 -6.22
N GLU A 169 15.69 23.37 -7.09
CA GLU A 169 16.63 24.42 -7.53
C GLU A 169 15.96 25.48 -8.44
N SER A 170 14.77 25.21 -8.96
CA SER A 170 14.05 26.10 -9.87
C SER A 170 13.10 27.08 -9.19
N ASP A 171 12.69 26.81 -7.93
CA ASP A 171 11.68 27.63 -7.25
C ASP A 171 12.07 27.87 -5.78
N SER A 172 12.18 29.14 -5.38
CA SER A 172 12.31 29.54 -3.97
C SER A 172 10.94 29.70 -3.35
N ILE A 173 10.72 29.08 -2.17
CA ILE A 173 9.48 29.24 -1.40
C ILE A 173 9.28 30.72 -1.06
N ASP A 174 8.16 31.29 -1.50
CA ASP A 174 7.79 32.66 -1.22
C ASP A 174 7.55 32.91 0.28
N ALA A 175 7.74 34.17 0.73
CA ALA A 175 7.54 34.53 2.13
C ALA A 175 6.10 34.32 2.63
N HIS A 176 5.11 34.35 1.71
CA HIS A 176 3.71 34.04 2.01
C HIS A 176 3.50 32.54 2.25
N GLU A 177 4.10 31.70 1.42
CA GLU A 177 4.06 30.25 1.55
C GLU A 177 4.74 29.75 2.82
N LYS A 178 5.84 30.41 3.26
CA LYS A 178 6.52 30.08 4.53
C LYS A 178 5.61 30.17 5.75
N LYS A 179 4.61 31.07 5.75
CA LYS A 179 3.64 31.21 6.84
C LYS A 179 2.64 30.06 6.90
N GLU A 180 2.41 29.37 5.78
CA GLU A 180 1.47 28.26 5.70
C GLU A 180 2.11 26.91 6.13
N ILE A 181 3.45 26.81 6.15
CA ILE A 181 4.16 25.56 6.47
C ILE A 181 3.65 24.89 7.75
N PRO A 182 3.53 25.57 8.92
CA PRO A 182 3.07 24.93 10.14
C PRO A 182 1.67 24.34 10.02
N SER A 183 0.77 25.06 9.35
CA SER A 183 -0.60 24.62 9.11
C SER A 183 -0.63 23.39 8.18
N LYS A 184 0.15 23.39 7.09
CA LYS A 184 0.21 22.27 6.15
C LYS A 184 0.86 21.04 6.77
N ILE A 185 1.90 21.20 7.62
CA ILE A 185 2.46 20.09 8.40
C ILE A 185 1.39 19.51 9.35
N LEU A 186 0.67 20.38 10.07
CA LEU A 186 -0.38 19.94 10.98
C LEU A 186 -1.47 19.15 10.23
N PHE A 187 -1.96 19.67 9.09
CA PHE A 187 -2.99 18.99 8.30
C PHE A 187 -2.46 17.70 7.65
N PHE A 188 -1.18 17.64 7.27
CA PHE A 188 -0.56 16.40 6.81
C PHE A 188 -0.54 15.33 7.91
N VAL A 189 -0.09 15.69 9.12
CA VAL A 189 -0.05 14.77 10.27
C VAL A 189 -1.44 14.35 10.72
N LEU A 190 -2.38 15.30 10.85
CA LEU A 190 -3.76 15.00 11.20
C LEU A 190 -4.44 14.17 10.10
N GLY A 191 -4.19 14.47 8.84
CA GLY A 191 -4.68 13.71 7.70
C GLY A 191 -4.20 12.25 7.74
N THR A 192 -2.90 12.05 7.98
CA THR A 192 -2.31 10.72 8.18
C THR A 192 -2.99 9.97 9.33
N ALA A 193 -3.10 10.61 10.51
CA ALA A 193 -3.75 10.02 11.67
C ALA A 193 -5.22 9.64 11.37
N PHE A 194 -5.97 10.53 10.72
CA PHE A 194 -7.37 10.29 10.38
C PHE A 194 -7.55 9.15 9.37
N ILE A 195 -6.64 9.01 8.39
CA ILE A 195 -6.64 7.88 7.45
C ILE A 195 -6.38 6.58 8.22
N ILE A 196 -5.35 6.52 9.07
CA ILE A 196 -4.98 5.32 9.83
C ILE A 196 -6.09 4.91 10.80
N PHE A 197 -6.58 5.81 11.64
CA PHE A 197 -7.65 5.51 12.59
C PHE A 197 -8.97 5.20 11.87
N GLY A 198 -9.27 5.93 10.80
CA GLY A 198 -10.46 5.70 10.00
C GLY A 198 -10.44 4.34 9.29
N ALA A 199 -9.30 3.93 8.74
CA ALA A 199 -9.10 2.61 8.13
C ALA A 199 -9.31 1.49 9.17
N GLU A 200 -8.70 1.62 10.36
CA GLU A 200 -8.90 0.66 11.47
C GLU A 200 -10.37 0.57 11.88
N PHE A 201 -11.07 1.70 11.98
CA PHE A 201 -12.51 1.71 12.31
C PHE A 201 -13.35 1.02 11.22
N LEU A 202 -13.04 1.23 9.94
CA LEU A 202 -13.70 0.56 8.82
C LEU A 202 -13.48 -0.95 8.85
N VAL A 203 -12.23 -1.40 9.04
CA VAL A 203 -11.87 -2.82 9.07
C VAL A 203 -12.53 -3.52 10.25
N SER A 204 -12.33 -2.99 11.46
CA SER A 204 -12.82 -3.61 12.69
C SER A 204 -14.35 -3.67 12.75
N SER A 205 -15.01 -2.57 12.38
CA SER A 205 -16.48 -2.52 12.33
C SER A 205 -17.03 -3.36 11.17
N GLY A 206 -16.40 -3.33 10.00
CA GLY A 206 -16.76 -4.15 8.86
C GLY A 206 -16.67 -5.65 9.18
N LYS A 207 -15.57 -6.09 9.83
CA LYS A 207 -15.42 -7.46 10.34
C LYS A 207 -16.57 -7.82 11.29
N THR A 208 -16.86 -6.97 12.26
CA THR A 208 -17.92 -7.20 13.25
C THR A 208 -19.29 -7.32 12.57
N ILE A 209 -19.63 -6.40 11.67
CA ILE A 209 -20.91 -6.45 10.93
C ILE A 209 -20.99 -7.74 10.11
N ALA A 210 -19.93 -8.09 9.37
CA ALA A 210 -19.89 -9.29 8.53
C ALA A 210 -20.07 -10.57 9.38
N THR A 211 -19.43 -10.66 10.54
CA THR A 211 -19.60 -11.80 11.46
C THR A 211 -21.02 -11.90 12.01
N GLU A 212 -21.61 -10.79 12.45
CA GLU A 212 -22.97 -10.76 13.01
C GLU A 212 -24.06 -11.11 11.98
N ILE A 213 -23.85 -10.83 10.69
CA ILE A 213 -24.78 -11.24 9.61
C ILE A 213 -24.48 -12.64 9.06
N GLY A 214 -23.53 -13.38 9.65
CA GLY A 214 -23.24 -14.77 9.35
C GLY A 214 -22.29 -15.01 8.17
N ILE A 215 -21.48 -14.03 7.76
CA ILE A 215 -20.42 -14.23 6.79
C ILE A 215 -19.30 -15.02 7.47
N SER A 216 -18.77 -16.05 6.79
CA SER A 216 -17.70 -16.88 7.35
C SER A 216 -16.43 -16.09 7.63
N GLU A 217 -15.70 -16.46 8.70
CA GLU A 217 -14.42 -15.82 9.05
C GLU A 217 -13.39 -15.89 7.92
N THR A 218 -13.42 -16.96 7.14
CA THR A 218 -12.59 -17.14 5.95
C THR A 218 -12.83 -16.03 4.93
N ILE A 219 -14.08 -15.79 4.54
CA ILE A 219 -14.42 -14.73 3.57
C ILE A 219 -14.06 -13.35 4.14
N ILE A 220 -14.29 -13.12 5.44
CA ILE A 220 -13.91 -11.88 6.10
C ILE A 220 -12.39 -11.68 6.07
N GLY A 221 -11.63 -12.73 6.35
CA GLY A 221 -10.16 -12.72 6.30
C GLY A 221 -9.64 -12.28 4.93
N PHE A 222 -10.13 -12.92 3.86
CA PHE A 222 -9.68 -12.62 2.50
C PHE A 222 -10.14 -11.27 1.96
N THR A 223 -11.27 -10.75 2.42
CA THR A 223 -11.81 -9.49 1.88
C THR A 223 -11.50 -8.30 2.76
N VAL A 224 -11.96 -8.32 4.00
CA VAL A 224 -11.89 -7.17 4.91
C VAL A 224 -10.47 -6.98 5.49
N ILE A 225 -9.81 -8.08 5.88
CA ILE A 225 -8.49 -8.00 6.51
C ILE A 225 -7.41 -7.77 5.43
N ALA A 226 -7.46 -8.53 4.33
CA ALA A 226 -6.47 -8.41 3.26
C ALA A 226 -6.43 -7.03 2.60
N LEU A 227 -7.58 -6.33 2.53
CA LEU A 227 -7.65 -4.96 2.04
C LEU A 227 -7.41 -3.91 3.14
N GLY A 228 -7.48 -4.34 4.40
CA GLY A 228 -7.54 -3.43 5.54
C GLY A 228 -6.31 -2.56 5.70
N THR A 229 -5.15 -3.16 5.60
CA THR A 229 -3.87 -2.44 5.72
C THR A 229 -3.63 -1.52 4.53
N SER A 230 -4.07 -1.89 3.31
CA SER A 230 -3.95 -1.07 2.10
C SER A 230 -5.08 -0.03 1.94
N LEU A 231 -5.99 0.11 2.91
CA LEU A 231 -7.01 1.17 2.88
C LEU A 231 -6.42 2.59 2.87
N PRO A 232 -5.35 2.92 3.60
CA PRO A 232 -4.71 4.22 3.51
C PRO A 232 -4.26 4.57 2.08
N GLU A 233 -3.63 3.62 1.38
CA GLU A 233 -3.21 3.76 -0.02
C GLU A 233 -4.41 3.95 -0.94
N LEU A 234 -5.47 3.16 -0.75
CA LEU A 234 -6.70 3.27 -1.54
C LEU A 234 -7.37 4.63 -1.35
N VAL A 235 -7.55 5.08 -0.11
CA VAL A 235 -8.16 6.38 0.20
C VAL A 235 -7.34 7.53 -0.37
N THR A 236 -6.02 7.47 -0.19
CA THR A 236 -5.09 8.47 -0.74
C THR A 236 -5.18 8.51 -2.26
N THR A 237 -5.20 7.36 -2.92
CA THR A 237 -5.35 7.25 -4.38
C THR A 237 -6.70 7.79 -4.86
N LEU A 238 -7.82 7.40 -4.25
CA LEU A 238 -9.15 7.90 -4.62
C LEU A 238 -9.27 9.42 -4.42
N THR A 239 -8.67 9.94 -3.36
CA THR A 239 -8.61 11.39 -3.11
C THR A 239 -7.75 12.10 -4.14
N ALA A 240 -6.59 11.54 -4.49
CA ALA A 240 -5.71 12.07 -5.52
C ALA A 240 -6.39 12.07 -6.91
N ILE A 241 -7.15 11.01 -7.24
CA ILE A 241 -7.99 10.96 -8.44
C ILE A 241 -8.98 12.12 -8.45
N ARG A 242 -9.72 12.32 -7.36
CA ARG A 242 -10.70 13.40 -7.23
C ARG A 242 -10.08 14.79 -7.37
N LYS A 243 -8.88 14.97 -6.81
CA LYS A 243 -8.10 16.22 -6.89
C LYS A 243 -7.25 16.34 -8.17
N LYS A 244 -7.29 15.35 -9.08
CA LYS A 244 -6.51 15.27 -10.33
C LYS A 244 -4.98 15.24 -10.11
N GLU A 245 -4.55 14.65 -8.99
CA GLU A 245 -3.15 14.52 -8.57
C GLU A 245 -2.54 13.17 -8.98
N ASN A 246 -2.57 12.85 -10.27
CA ASN A 246 -2.16 11.56 -10.83
C ASN A 246 -0.74 11.15 -10.48
N SER A 247 0.20 12.08 -10.58
CA SER A 247 1.63 11.81 -10.32
C SER A 247 1.87 11.47 -8.85
N LEU A 248 1.16 12.15 -7.93
CA LEU A 248 1.21 11.88 -6.50
C LEU A 248 0.68 10.46 -6.21
N SER A 249 -0.46 10.10 -6.78
CA SER A 249 -1.09 8.78 -6.62
C SER A 249 -0.16 7.64 -7.08
N VAL A 250 0.35 7.72 -8.31
CA VAL A 250 1.25 6.68 -8.85
C VAL A 250 2.56 6.62 -8.07
N GLY A 251 3.09 7.77 -7.66
CA GLY A 251 4.26 7.85 -6.79
C GLY A 251 4.02 7.11 -5.48
N ASN A 252 2.89 7.37 -4.80
CA ASN A 252 2.51 6.70 -3.57
C ASN A 252 2.46 5.18 -3.72
N ILE A 253 1.77 4.66 -4.73
CA ILE A 253 1.65 3.22 -4.96
C ILE A 253 3.01 2.56 -5.19
N ILE A 254 3.87 3.15 -6.02
CA ILE A 254 5.20 2.60 -6.30
C ILE A 254 6.09 2.68 -5.06
N GLY A 255 6.03 3.79 -4.32
CA GLY A 255 6.77 3.97 -3.08
C GLY A 255 6.38 2.95 -2.02
N ALA A 256 5.08 2.77 -1.78
CA ALA A 256 4.53 1.79 -0.84
C ALA A 256 5.01 0.38 -1.19
N ASN A 257 4.87 -0.03 -2.45
CA ASN A 257 5.29 -1.36 -2.89
C ASN A 257 6.82 -1.60 -2.74
N ILE A 258 7.64 -0.59 -2.97
CA ILE A 258 9.09 -0.68 -2.73
C ILE A 258 9.37 -0.77 -1.23
N ILE A 259 8.68 0.00 -0.40
CA ILE A 259 8.81 -0.07 1.06
C ILE A 259 8.44 -1.47 1.56
N ASP A 260 7.31 -2.01 1.12
CA ASP A 260 6.85 -3.36 1.51
C ASP A 260 7.88 -4.44 1.18
N THR A 261 8.39 -4.42 -0.05
CA THR A 261 9.28 -5.47 -0.56
C THR A 261 10.72 -5.32 -0.10
N THR A 262 11.22 -4.09 -0.01
CA THR A 262 12.67 -3.84 0.18
C THR A 262 13.04 -3.26 1.53
N LEU A 263 12.07 -2.77 2.31
CA LEU A 263 12.30 -2.29 3.68
C LEU A 263 11.65 -3.23 4.70
N ILE A 264 10.34 -3.47 4.58
CA ILE A 264 9.56 -4.17 5.61
C ILE A 264 9.97 -5.65 5.72
N LEU A 265 9.93 -6.41 4.62
CA LEU A 265 10.24 -7.85 4.67
C LEU A 265 11.68 -8.15 5.11
N PRO A 266 12.72 -7.48 4.58
CA PRO A 266 14.06 -7.69 5.09
C PRO A 266 14.22 -7.24 6.56
N LEU A 267 13.55 -6.18 6.99
CA LEU A 267 13.53 -5.76 8.39
C LEU A 267 12.93 -6.86 9.28
N CYS A 268 11.81 -7.46 8.85
CA CYS A 268 11.19 -8.59 9.56
C CYS A 268 12.14 -9.80 9.67
N SER A 269 12.89 -10.12 8.60
CA SER A 269 13.89 -11.18 8.62
C SER A 269 15.02 -10.90 9.63
N VAL A 270 15.51 -9.67 9.68
CA VAL A 270 16.56 -9.25 10.63
C VAL A 270 16.04 -9.28 12.08
N ILE A 271 14.83 -8.77 12.33
CA ILE A 271 14.22 -8.76 13.67
C ILE A 271 13.96 -10.18 14.16
N ASN A 272 13.47 -11.06 13.30
CA ASN A 272 13.26 -12.47 13.61
C ASN A 272 14.57 -13.22 13.92
N GLY A 273 15.71 -12.69 13.47
CA GLY A 273 17.05 -13.29 13.65
C GLY A 273 17.25 -14.60 12.87
N GLN A 274 16.28 -15.03 12.10
CA GLN A 274 16.27 -16.23 11.29
C GLN A 274 15.65 -15.95 9.92
N ALA A 275 15.87 -16.86 8.95
CA ALA A 275 15.17 -16.78 7.67
C ALA A 275 13.65 -16.81 7.87
N LEU A 276 12.92 -15.93 7.19
CA LEU A 276 11.47 -15.93 7.23
C LEU A 276 10.95 -17.08 6.35
N PRO A 277 10.23 -18.07 6.91
CA PRO A 277 9.63 -19.15 6.13
C PRO A 277 8.63 -18.57 5.11
N VAL A 278 8.74 -19.02 3.87
CA VAL A 278 7.85 -18.67 2.76
C VAL A 278 7.04 -19.90 2.40
N GLU A 279 5.73 -19.81 2.48
CA GLU A 279 4.86 -20.93 2.17
C GLU A 279 4.86 -21.25 0.67
N LYS A 280 4.55 -22.50 0.33
CA LYS A 280 4.52 -22.97 -1.05
C LYS A 280 3.52 -22.16 -1.89
N ILE A 281 2.36 -21.79 -1.32
CA ILE A 281 1.36 -20.98 -2.00
C ILE A 281 1.91 -19.61 -2.40
N ASN A 282 2.70 -18.96 -1.54
CA ASN A 282 3.33 -17.69 -1.89
C ASN A 282 4.28 -17.84 -3.09
N LEU A 283 5.08 -18.91 -3.12
CA LEU A 283 6.05 -19.15 -4.20
C LEU A 283 5.38 -19.49 -5.52
N VAL A 284 4.30 -20.30 -5.50
CA VAL A 284 3.67 -20.83 -6.70
C VAL A 284 2.56 -19.92 -7.22
N PHE A 285 1.95 -19.12 -6.36
CA PHE A 285 0.79 -18.32 -6.72
C PHE A 285 0.99 -16.83 -6.47
N ASP A 286 1.27 -16.39 -5.22
CA ASP A 286 1.27 -14.96 -4.89
C ASP A 286 2.40 -14.20 -5.60
N PHE A 287 3.64 -14.69 -5.55
CA PHE A 287 4.76 -14.04 -6.22
C PHE A 287 4.61 -14.01 -7.75
N PRO A 288 4.23 -15.09 -8.44
CA PRO A 288 3.95 -15.04 -9.88
C PRO A 288 2.87 -14.03 -10.25
N VAL A 289 1.76 -13.95 -9.50
CA VAL A 289 0.70 -12.96 -9.72
C VAL A 289 1.24 -11.55 -9.51
N CYS A 290 1.99 -11.33 -8.44
CA CYS A 290 2.63 -10.04 -8.15
C CYS A 290 3.59 -9.61 -9.27
N ILE A 291 4.45 -10.51 -9.77
CA ILE A 291 5.36 -10.25 -10.90
C ILE A 291 4.56 -9.92 -12.18
N ALA A 292 3.52 -10.69 -12.48
CA ALA A 292 2.67 -10.45 -13.65
C ALA A 292 1.99 -9.07 -13.58
N ALA A 293 1.43 -8.71 -12.42
CA ALA A 293 0.84 -7.39 -12.19
C ALA A 293 1.87 -6.27 -12.37
N CYS A 294 3.05 -6.40 -11.75
CA CYS A 294 4.15 -5.45 -11.92
C CYS A 294 4.57 -5.32 -13.38
N ALA A 295 4.70 -6.44 -14.10
CA ALA A 295 5.07 -6.42 -15.51
C ALA A 295 4.03 -5.69 -16.36
N VAL A 296 2.74 -5.92 -16.14
CA VAL A 296 1.64 -5.21 -16.82
C VAL A 296 1.65 -3.71 -16.51
N ALA A 297 1.93 -3.33 -15.27
CA ALA A 297 2.00 -1.93 -14.89
C ALA A 297 3.24 -1.22 -15.46
N VAL A 298 4.41 -1.85 -15.39
CA VAL A 298 5.70 -1.20 -15.60
C VAL A 298 6.18 -1.32 -17.05
N VAL A 299 6.20 -2.52 -17.63
CA VAL A 299 6.86 -2.77 -18.92
C VAL A 299 6.24 -1.97 -20.06
N PRO A 300 4.91 -1.99 -20.30
CA PRO A 300 4.32 -1.18 -21.36
C PRO A 300 4.51 0.32 -21.15
N THR A 301 4.53 0.76 -19.89
CA THR A 301 4.70 2.17 -19.53
C THR A 301 6.10 2.66 -19.84
N ILE A 302 7.14 1.86 -19.54
CA ILE A 302 8.52 2.16 -19.93
C ILE A 302 8.66 2.23 -21.46
N ILE A 303 8.07 1.29 -22.20
CA ILE A 303 8.17 1.24 -23.66
C ILE A 303 7.45 2.43 -24.31
N GLN A 304 6.24 2.75 -23.84
CA GLN A 304 5.34 3.73 -24.48
C GLN A 304 5.47 5.15 -23.91
N GLY A 305 6.13 5.33 -22.75
CA GLY A 305 6.26 6.61 -22.05
C GLY A 305 4.95 7.16 -21.49
N ARG A 306 3.93 6.33 -21.34
CA ARG A 306 2.62 6.71 -20.79
C ARG A 306 1.85 5.49 -20.25
N PHE A 307 1.02 5.73 -19.26
CA PHE A 307 0.00 4.76 -18.85
C PHE A 307 -1.20 4.76 -19.79
N LYS A 308 -1.79 3.60 -19.98
CA LYS A 308 -3.00 3.41 -20.77
C LYS A 308 -4.10 2.78 -19.93
N LYS A 309 -5.35 3.10 -20.23
CA LYS A 309 -6.53 2.54 -19.54
C LYS A 309 -6.61 1.03 -19.61
N TRP A 310 -6.15 0.39 -20.70
CA TRP A 310 -6.15 -1.07 -20.81
C TRP A 310 -5.31 -1.75 -19.73
N GLN A 311 -4.20 -1.12 -19.29
CA GLN A 311 -3.39 -1.62 -18.18
C GLN A 311 -4.22 -1.63 -16.89
N GLY A 312 -4.98 -0.56 -16.63
CA GLY A 312 -5.88 -0.50 -15.48
C GLY A 312 -6.93 -1.62 -15.50
N PHE A 313 -7.59 -1.85 -16.64
CA PHE A 313 -8.55 -2.96 -16.78
C PHE A 313 -7.89 -4.33 -16.62
N ALA A 314 -6.69 -4.53 -17.20
CA ALA A 314 -5.95 -5.78 -17.04
C ALA A 314 -5.56 -6.04 -15.59
N LEU A 315 -5.09 -5.00 -14.86
CA LEU A 315 -4.75 -5.10 -13.45
C LEU A 315 -5.98 -5.44 -12.58
N LEU A 316 -7.11 -4.78 -12.82
CA LEU A 316 -8.36 -5.10 -12.12
C LEU A 316 -8.84 -6.53 -12.42
N ALA A 317 -8.70 -7.00 -13.67
CA ALA A 317 -9.02 -8.38 -14.01
C ALA A 317 -8.09 -9.38 -13.28
N ILE A 318 -6.78 -9.07 -13.19
CA ILE A 318 -5.83 -9.88 -12.40
C ILE A 318 -6.27 -9.91 -10.93
N TYR A 319 -6.68 -8.77 -10.34
CA TYR A 319 -7.15 -8.72 -8.96
C TYR A 319 -8.36 -9.62 -8.72
N VAL A 320 -9.39 -9.48 -9.57
CA VAL A 320 -10.62 -10.30 -9.46
C VAL A 320 -10.30 -11.79 -9.58
N LEU A 321 -9.46 -12.16 -10.55
CA LEU A 321 -9.05 -13.55 -10.74
C LEU A 321 -8.23 -14.06 -9.55
N TYR A 322 -7.28 -13.25 -9.05
CA TYR A 322 -6.47 -13.58 -7.88
C TYR A 322 -7.35 -13.86 -6.65
N MET A 323 -8.27 -12.94 -6.33
CA MET A 323 -9.19 -13.10 -5.20
C MET A 323 -10.13 -14.31 -5.37
N LEU A 324 -10.65 -14.53 -6.58
CA LEU A 324 -11.49 -15.69 -6.87
C LEU A 324 -10.73 -17.01 -6.64
N LEU A 325 -9.50 -17.12 -7.14
CA LEU A 325 -8.70 -18.33 -6.98
C LEU A 325 -8.29 -18.56 -5.53
N LEU A 326 -7.96 -17.51 -4.75
CA LEU A 326 -7.73 -17.64 -3.31
C LEU A 326 -8.95 -18.16 -2.57
N VAL A 327 -10.14 -17.61 -2.85
CA VAL A 327 -11.37 -18.07 -2.21
C VAL A 327 -11.67 -19.53 -2.60
N LEU A 328 -11.51 -19.91 -3.86
CA LEU A 328 -11.73 -21.28 -4.31
C LEU A 328 -10.74 -22.28 -3.68
N ASN A 329 -9.50 -21.86 -3.47
CA ASN A 329 -8.50 -22.65 -2.76
C ASN A 329 -8.88 -22.85 -1.29
N GLU A 330 -9.33 -21.82 -0.62
CA GLU A 330 -9.69 -21.86 0.80
C GLU A 330 -10.93 -22.71 1.07
N VAL A 331 -11.95 -22.64 0.18
CA VAL A 331 -13.15 -23.48 0.31
C VAL A 331 -12.94 -24.91 -0.19
N GLY A 332 -11.70 -25.27 -0.54
CA GLY A 332 -11.33 -26.64 -0.93
C GLY A 332 -11.81 -27.08 -2.32
N VAL A 333 -12.26 -26.14 -3.15
CA VAL A 333 -12.65 -26.41 -4.55
C VAL A 333 -11.44 -26.55 -5.47
N LEU A 334 -10.37 -25.85 -5.13
CA LEU A 334 -9.10 -25.83 -5.86
C LEU A 334 -7.95 -26.08 -4.88
N ALA A 335 -6.88 -26.75 -5.34
CA ALA A 335 -5.62 -26.84 -4.60
C ALA A 335 -4.55 -26.08 -5.38
N LEU A 336 -4.11 -24.94 -4.83
CA LEU A 336 -3.08 -24.08 -5.48
C LEU A 336 -1.65 -24.50 -5.12
N ALA A 337 -1.46 -25.23 -4.03
CA ALA A 337 -0.12 -25.65 -3.58
C ALA A 337 -0.12 -26.97 -2.78
#